data_8344e20a02ac0c3ef38a977e7565e8e2
#
_entry.id   8344e20a02ac0c3ef38a977e7565e8e2
#
_cell.length_a   1.000
_cell.length_b   1.000
_cell.length_c   1.000
_cell.angle_alpha   90.00
_cell.angle_beta   90.00
_cell.angle_gamma   90.00
#
_symmetry.space_group_name_H-M   'P 1'
#
loop_
_entity.id
_entity.type
_entity.pdbx_description
1 polymer ?
#
loop_
_entity_poly.entity_id
_entity_poly.type
_entity_poly.pdbx_seq_one_letter_code
_entity_poly.pdbx_strand_id
1 'polypeptide(L)'
;MKIGDKVRVVKYVDKGNGVSKNITEINTGTVELINKDFITIQYANYKGTFSFAGMISPQGEVLQIRKDKQWQSITKEDINNTIGLQHVLVKDKYLIKEQYVSEYEKETEYKNLKKMRYKKDKELVR
;
A
#
# COMPACT_ATOMS: atom_id res chain seq x y z
N MET A 1 -2.13 -11.31 -10.36
CA MET A 1 -3.18 -10.57 -9.63
C MET A 1 -4.53 -10.86 -10.24
N LYS A 2 -5.54 -11.06 -9.44
CA LYS A 2 -6.88 -11.41 -9.88
C LYS A 2 -7.93 -10.72 -9.01
N ILE A 3 -9.17 -10.69 -9.50
CA ILE A 3 -10.32 -10.18 -8.74
C ILE A 3 -10.47 -10.97 -7.44
N GLY A 4 -10.66 -10.28 -6.34
CA GLY A 4 -10.75 -10.85 -5.00
C GLY A 4 -9.44 -10.85 -4.23
N ASP A 5 -8.30 -10.58 -4.85
CA ASP A 5 -7.02 -10.48 -4.16
C ASP A 5 -7.01 -9.28 -3.22
N LYS A 6 -6.45 -9.49 -2.02
CA LYS A 6 -6.23 -8.39 -1.09
C LYS A 6 -4.98 -7.62 -1.47
N VAL A 7 -5.13 -6.31 -1.52
CA VAL A 7 -4.05 -5.38 -1.86
C VAL A 7 -4.04 -4.23 -0.86
N ARG A 8 -2.92 -3.53 -0.80
CA ARG A 8 -2.83 -2.27 -0.07
C ARG A 8 -2.00 -1.26 -0.86
N VAL A 9 -2.36 -0.01 -0.75
CA VAL A 9 -1.63 1.11 -1.32
C VAL A 9 -0.88 1.79 -0.19
N VAL A 10 0.44 1.87 -0.35
CA VAL A 10 1.34 2.50 0.62
C VAL A 10 1.77 3.84 0.05
N LYS A 11 1.35 4.92 0.67
CA LYS A 11 1.77 6.28 0.30
C LYS A 11 3.01 6.68 1.07
N TYR A 12 3.94 7.32 0.39
CA TYR A 12 5.22 7.71 0.98
C TYR A 12 5.73 9.02 0.39
N VAL A 13 6.66 9.65 1.10
CA VAL A 13 7.47 10.76 0.60
C VAL A 13 8.95 10.42 0.78
N ASP A 14 9.78 10.90 -0.14
CA ASP A 14 11.22 10.77 -0.02
C ASP A 14 11.75 11.76 1.01
N LYS A 15 12.70 11.32 1.84
CA LYS A 15 13.32 12.19 2.88
C LYS A 15 14.44 13.08 2.34
N GLY A 16 14.50 13.30 1.03
CA GLY A 16 15.46 14.20 0.39
C GLY A 16 16.84 13.59 0.13
N ASN A 17 17.10 12.37 0.56
CA ASN A 17 18.38 11.69 0.34
C ASN A 17 18.32 10.59 -0.72
N GLY A 18 17.14 10.38 -1.34
CA GLY A 18 16.92 9.36 -2.36
C GLY A 18 16.91 7.91 -1.85
N VAL A 19 17.16 7.68 -0.56
CA VAL A 19 17.30 6.35 0.05
C VAL A 19 16.19 6.08 1.06
N SER A 20 15.91 7.03 1.93
CA SER A 20 14.90 6.87 2.99
C SER A 20 13.53 7.32 2.53
N LYS A 21 12.52 6.53 2.87
CA LYS A 21 11.11 6.80 2.58
C LYS A 21 10.35 7.00 3.87
N ASN A 22 9.51 8.03 3.91
CA ASN A 22 8.61 8.26 5.03
C ASN A 22 7.19 7.89 4.61
N ILE A 23 6.64 6.85 5.21
CA ILE A 23 5.28 6.39 4.89
C ILE A 23 4.27 7.33 5.54
N THR A 24 3.31 7.78 4.75
CA THR A 24 2.30 8.74 5.19
C THR A 24 0.91 8.13 5.35
N GLU A 25 0.60 7.07 4.59
CA GLU A 25 -0.72 6.46 4.61
C GLU A 25 -0.67 5.04 4.07
N ILE A 26 -1.48 4.14 4.64
CA ILE A 26 -1.69 2.78 4.13
C ILE A 26 -3.18 2.54 4.02
N ASN A 27 -3.66 2.17 2.83
CA ASN A 27 -5.06 1.83 2.58
C ASN A 27 -5.16 0.41 2.05
N THR A 28 -5.88 -0.44 2.75
CA THR A 28 -6.10 -1.84 2.39
C THR A 28 -7.46 -2.01 1.73
N GLY A 29 -7.51 -2.81 0.68
CA GLY A 29 -8.74 -3.09 -0.04
C GLY A 29 -8.68 -4.41 -0.79
N THR A 30 -9.66 -4.62 -1.65
CA THR A 30 -9.81 -5.84 -2.46
C THR A 30 -9.91 -5.46 -3.93
N VAL A 31 -9.23 -6.20 -4.80
CA VAL A 31 -9.33 -5.99 -6.25
C VAL A 31 -10.74 -6.36 -6.70
N GLU A 32 -11.45 -5.39 -7.27
CA GLU A 32 -12.83 -5.57 -7.74
C GLU A 32 -12.93 -5.68 -9.24
N LEU A 33 -12.09 -4.96 -9.98
CA LEU A 33 -12.09 -4.94 -11.44
C LEU A 33 -10.65 -4.84 -11.94
N ILE A 34 -10.38 -5.49 -13.06
CA ILE A 34 -9.11 -5.40 -13.77
C ILE A 34 -9.42 -5.07 -15.23
N ASN A 35 -8.85 -3.98 -15.74
CA ASN A 35 -8.87 -3.68 -17.16
C ASN A 35 -7.43 -3.54 -17.68
N LYS A 36 -7.28 -3.15 -18.95
CA LYS A 36 -5.95 -3.05 -19.57
C LYS A 36 -5.06 -1.93 -19.01
N ASP A 37 -5.64 -0.92 -18.36
CA ASP A 37 -4.92 0.28 -17.94
C ASP A 37 -4.80 0.41 -16.42
N PHE A 38 -5.77 -0.12 -15.67
CA PHE A 38 -5.81 0.01 -14.22
C PHE A 38 -6.60 -1.11 -13.56
N ILE A 39 -6.47 -1.20 -12.24
CA ILE A 39 -7.34 -1.99 -11.39
C ILE A 39 -8.26 -1.07 -10.59
N THR A 40 -9.44 -1.55 -10.23
CA THR A 40 -10.31 -0.90 -9.26
C THR A 40 -10.20 -1.64 -7.94
N ILE A 41 -9.99 -0.90 -6.86
CA ILE A 41 -9.86 -1.42 -5.50
C ILE A 41 -11.05 -0.97 -4.68
N GLN A 42 -11.73 -1.93 -4.04
CA GLN A 42 -12.76 -1.63 -3.06
C GLN A 42 -12.11 -1.50 -1.69
N TYR A 43 -12.08 -0.29 -1.17
CA TYR A 43 -11.71 0.00 0.22
C TYR A 43 -12.93 -0.11 1.14
N ALA A 44 -12.75 0.13 2.43
CA ALA A 44 -13.84 -0.01 3.40
C ALA A 44 -15.07 0.86 3.08
N ASN A 45 -14.85 2.11 2.68
CA ASN A 45 -15.92 3.09 2.47
C ASN A 45 -15.99 3.71 1.08
N TYR A 46 -15.08 3.34 0.19
CA TYR A 46 -15.01 3.92 -1.17
C TYR A 46 -14.27 3.01 -2.13
N LYS A 47 -14.35 3.33 -3.42
CA LYS A 47 -13.60 2.66 -4.49
C LYS A 47 -12.54 3.60 -5.01
N GLY A 48 -11.38 3.05 -5.34
CA GLY A 48 -10.29 3.79 -5.97
C GLY A 48 -9.71 3.01 -7.13
N THR A 49 -8.90 3.66 -7.93
CA THR A 49 -8.18 3.03 -9.04
C THR A 49 -6.68 3.10 -8.83
N PHE A 50 -5.95 2.12 -9.36
CA PHE A 50 -4.50 2.13 -9.39
C PHE A 50 -4.04 1.70 -10.78
N SER A 51 -3.30 2.56 -11.46
CA SER A 51 -2.87 2.30 -12.84
C SER A 51 -1.70 1.32 -12.89
N PHE A 52 -1.62 0.55 -13.97
CA PHE A 52 -0.45 -0.29 -14.23
C PHE A 52 0.81 0.55 -14.45
N ALA A 53 0.67 1.73 -15.06
CA ALA A 53 1.78 2.68 -15.18
C ALA A 53 2.33 3.09 -13.80
N GLY A 54 1.47 3.31 -12.83
CA GLY A 54 1.86 3.61 -11.45
C GLY A 54 2.52 2.43 -10.74
N MET A 55 2.17 1.19 -11.09
CA MET A 55 2.83 -0.01 -10.58
C MET A 55 4.25 -0.14 -11.14
N ILE A 56 4.43 0.17 -12.43
CA ILE A 56 5.70 0.07 -13.14
C ILE A 56 6.67 1.16 -12.70
N SER A 57 6.18 2.37 -12.54
CA SER A 57 6.98 3.55 -12.18
C SER A 57 6.30 4.33 -11.04
N PRO A 58 6.41 3.83 -9.81
CA PRO A 58 5.75 4.46 -8.66
C PRO A 58 6.24 5.88 -8.38
N GLN A 59 5.28 6.77 -8.10
CA GLN A 59 5.53 8.15 -7.71
C GLN A 59 4.73 8.48 -6.45
N GLY A 60 5.30 8.16 -5.30
CA GLY A 60 4.65 8.45 -4.01
C GLY A 60 3.64 7.41 -3.53
N GLU A 61 3.30 6.41 -4.35
CA GLU A 61 2.41 5.31 -4.00
C GLU A 61 2.97 3.99 -4.53
N VAL A 62 2.91 2.95 -3.73
CA VAL A 62 3.30 1.59 -4.11
C VAL A 62 2.15 0.64 -3.83
N LEU A 63 1.86 -0.25 -4.77
CA LEU A 63 0.89 -1.31 -4.58
C LEU A 63 1.57 -2.55 -4.00
N GLN A 64 0.99 -3.11 -2.96
CA GLN A 64 1.38 -4.39 -2.38
C GLN A 64 0.23 -5.38 -2.45
N ILE A 65 0.55 -6.64 -2.60
CA ILE A 65 -0.42 -7.74 -2.67
C ILE A 65 -0.20 -8.71 -1.51
N ARG A 66 -1.31 -9.26 -0.99
CA ARG A 66 -1.25 -10.29 0.06
C ARG A 66 -1.03 -11.66 -0.56
N LYS A 67 0.10 -12.30 -0.22
CA LYS A 67 0.43 -13.68 -0.65
C LYS A 67 0.88 -14.48 0.55
N ASP A 68 0.31 -15.66 0.76
CA ASP A 68 0.71 -16.58 1.83
C ASP A 68 0.77 -15.91 3.21
N LYS A 69 -0.23 -15.09 3.52
CA LYS A 69 -0.34 -14.31 4.77
C LYS A 69 0.74 -13.24 4.94
N GLN A 70 1.43 -12.88 3.86
CA GLN A 70 2.44 -11.82 3.86
C GLN A 70 2.11 -10.76 2.82
N TRP A 71 2.49 -9.52 3.11
CA TRP A 71 2.41 -8.43 2.15
C TRP A 71 3.69 -8.37 1.33
N GLN A 72 3.54 -8.32 0.02
CA GLN A 72 4.66 -8.24 -0.92
C GLN A 72 4.41 -7.11 -1.91
N SER A 73 5.44 -6.35 -2.24
CA SER A 73 5.35 -5.37 -3.32
C SER A 73 5.04 -6.08 -4.63
N ILE A 74 4.20 -5.44 -5.44
CA ILE A 74 3.82 -6.00 -6.75
C ILE A 74 5.07 -6.21 -7.59
N THR A 75 5.19 -7.38 -8.21
CA THR A 75 6.36 -7.73 -9.02
C THR A 75 6.08 -7.56 -10.51
N LYS A 76 7.15 -7.49 -11.29
CA LYS A 76 7.09 -7.53 -12.75
C LYS A 76 6.27 -8.72 -13.25
N GLU A 77 6.47 -9.89 -12.65
CA GLU A 77 5.75 -11.10 -13.00
C GLU A 77 4.25 -10.98 -12.70
N ASP A 78 3.88 -10.43 -11.55
CA ASP A 78 2.48 -10.19 -11.20
C ASP A 78 1.79 -9.28 -12.23
N ILE A 79 2.46 -8.22 -12.66
CA ILE A 79 1.94 -7.30 -13.67
C ILE A 79 1.80 -8.00 -15.02
N ASN A 80 2.84 -8.70 -15.46
CA ASN A 80 2.84 -9.41 -16.75
C ASN A 80 1.75 -10.47 -16.80
N ASN A 81 1.56 -11.24 -15.74
CA ASN A 81 0.51 -12.26 -15.66
C ASN A 81 -0.89 -11.65 -15.65
N THR A 82 -1.03 -10.41 -15.19
CA THR A 82 -2.33 -9.73 -15.14
C THR A 82 -2.73 -9.13 -16.48
N ILE A 83 -1.82 -8.47 -17.18
CA ILE A 83 -2.10 -7.73 -18.42
C ILE A 83 -1.54 -8.38 -19.68
N GLY A 84 -0.86 -9.53 -19.55
CA GLY A 84 -0.31 -10.26 -20.68
C GLY A 84 0.91 -9.62 -21.35
N LEU A 85 1.53 -8.63 -20.74
CA LEU A 85 2.75 -8.00 -21.25
C LEU A 85 3.98 -8.77 -20.78
N GLN A 86 4.94 -9.01 -21.71
CA GLN A 86 6.11 -9.84 -21.43
C GLN A 86 7.37 -9.07 -21.01
N HIS A 87 7.39 -7.74 -21.11
CA HIS A 87 8.61 -6.94 -20.93
C HIS A 87 8.47 -5.72 -20.03
N VAL A 88 7.61 -5.80 -19.02
CA VAL A 88 7.48 -4.71 -18.04
C VAL A 88 8.66 -4.74 -17.08
N LEU A 89 9.36 -3.62 -16.94
CA LEU A 89 10.46 -3.46 -15.99
C LEU A 89 9.98 -2.67 -14.77
N VAL A 90 9.80 -3.35 -13.66
CA VAL A 90 9.64 -2.69 -12.35
C VAL A 90 11.04 -2.50 -11.78
N LYS A 91 11.42 -1.26 -11.54
CA LYS A 91 12.76 -0.96 -11.00
C LYS A 91 12.78 -1.20 -9.50
N ASP A 92 13.74 -1.97 -9.01
CA ASP A 92 13.88 -2.32 -7.59
C ASP A 92 13.95 -1.09 -6.68
N LYS A 93 14.50 0.02 -7.16
CA LYS A 93 14.58 1.27 -6.39
C LYS A 93 13.24 1.86 -5.99
N TYR A 94 12.13 1.44 -6.63
CA TYR A 94 10.79 1.89 -6.30
C TYR A 94 10.07 0.96 -5.34
N LEU A 95 10.66 -0.18 -5.00
CA LEU A 95 10.08 -1.10 -4.04
C LEU A 95 10.28 -0.58 -2.61
N ILE A 96 9.23 -0.60 -1.83
CA ILE A 96 9.29 -0.23 -0.42
C ILE A 96 9.61 -1.47 0.41
N LYS A 97 10.64 -1.37 1.25
CA LYS A 97 11.01 -2.44 2.16
C LYS A 97 9.91 -2.63 3.21
N GLU A 98 9.57 -3.87 3.49
CA GLU A 98 8.54 -4.22 4.49
C GLU A 98 8.86 -3.65 5.88
N GLN A 99 10.12 -3.49 6.21
CA GLN A 99 10.57 -2.87 7.45
C GLN A 99 9.97 -1.47 7.66
N TYR A 100 9.96 -0.62 6.63
CA TYR A 100 9.40 0.74 6.73
C TYR A 100 7.89 0.71 6.97
N VAL A 101 7.20 -0.22 6.35
CA VAL A 101 5.75 -0.39 6.51
C VAL A 101 5.43 -0.84 7.93
N SER A 102 6.17 -1.83 8.44
CA SER A 102 6.00 -2.34 9.79
C SER A 102 6.25 -1.28 10.86
N GLU A 103 7.28 -0.45 10.68
CA GLU A 103 7.57 0.66 11.58
C GLU A 103 6.43 1.69 11.60
N TYR A 104 5.90 2.03 10.45
CA TYR A 104 4.77 2.95 10.35
C TYR A 104 3.52 2.41 11.05
N GLU A 105 3.19 1.14 10.84
CA GLU A 105 2.05 0.48 11.48
C GLU A 105 2.16 0.50 13.01
N LYS A 106 3.34 0.21 13.55
CA LYS A 106 3.62 0.27 14.99
C LYS A 106 3.46 1.67 15.56
N GLU A 107 3.99 2.68 14.90
CA GLU A 107 3.84 4.07 15.31
C GLU A 107 2.38 4.52 15.31
N THR A 108 1.63 4.15 14.28
CA THR A 108 0.22 4.49 14.15
C THR A 108 -0.62 3.84 15.27
N GLU A 109 -0.37 2.57 15.56
CA GLU A 109 -1.01 1.85 16.66
C GLU A 109 -0.72 2.51 18.01
N TYR A 110 0.53 2.87 18.26
CA TYR A 110 0.93 3.55 19.49
C TYR A 110 0.23 4.92 19.64
N LYS A 111 0.15 5.71 18.59
CA LYS A 111 -0.55 7.00 18.59
C LYS A 111 -2.04 6.84 18.88
N ASN A 112 -2.67 5.82 18.32
CA ASN A 112 -4.08 5.52 18.55
C ASN A 112 -4.35 5.10 20.00
N LEU A 113 -3.49 4.29 20.59
CA LEU A 113 -3.56 3.91 22.01
C LEU A 113 -3.42 5.11 22.93
N LYS A 114 -2.51 6.04 22.64
CA LYS A 114 -2.37 7.30 23.39
C LYS A 114 -3.65 8.14 23.34
N LYS A 115 -4.25 8.26 22.18
CA LYS A 115 -5.52 9.01 22.02
C LYS A 115 -6.65 8.37 22.82
N MET A 116 -6.74 7.06 22.84
CA MET A 116 -7.75 6.33 23.61
C MET A 116 -7.56 6.54 25.11
N ARG A 117 -6.33 6.48 25.63
CA ARG A 117 -6.03 6.76 27.03
C ARG A 117 -6.40 8.19 27.42
N TYR A 118 -6.06 9.16 26.59
CA TYR A 118 -6.41 10.56 26.84
C TYR A 118 -7.92 10.80 26.92
N LYS A 119 -8.70 10.17 26.06
CA LYS A 119 -10.16 10.22 26.11
C LYS A 119 -10.73 9.62 27.39
N LYS A 120 -10.23 8.46 27.82
CA LYS A 120 -10.63 7.81 29.07
C LYS A 120 -10.35 8.69 30.28
N ASP A 121 -9.17 9.28 30.37
CA ASP A 121 -8.80 10.17 31.47
C ASP A 121 -9.70 11.40 31.53
N LYS A 122 -10.08 11.97 30.38
CA LYS A 122 -11.05 13.07 30.31
C LYS A 122 -12.46 12.68 30.78
N GLU A 123 -12.91 11.48 30.46
CA GLU A 123 -14.22 10.98 30.91
C GLU A 123 -14.24 10.71 32.39
N LEU A 124 -13.13 10.28 32.99
CA LEU A 124 -13.00 10.01 34.41
C LEU A 124 -12.97 11.27 35.31
N VAL A 125 -12.62 12.42 34.75
CA VAL A 125 -12.51 13.70 35.48
C VAL A 125 -13.85 14.44 35.57
N ARG A 126 -14.87 13.91 34.95
CA ARG A 126 -16.23 14.40 35.12
C ARG A 126 -16.88 13.73 36.33
#